data_f2aa6391619840aa83f8fdb1bf8d25da
#
_entry.id   f2aa6391619840aa83f8fdb1bf8d25da
#
_cell.length_a   1.000
_cell.length_b   1.000
_cell.length_c   1.000
_cell.angle_alpha   90.00
_cell.angle_beta   90.00
_cell.angle_gamma   90.00
#
_symmetry.space_group_name_H-M   'P 1'
#
loop_
_entity.id
_entity.type
_entity.pdbx_description
1 polymer ?
#
loop_
_entity_poly.entity_id
_entity_poly.type
_entity_poly.pdbx_seq_one_letter_code
_entity_poly.pdbx_strand_id
1 'polypeptide(L)'
;LVTNGDFSAATEGTWKVSVDQGGDGPSIDPIWDVTNTGDRDALHLFRTGSEFAPGRGNHASLTASQTLNKNLPDPYSSLKLQAQVRVNEQSLSGGGYLDTEYPLMLRVVYKDAYGSEHEWWRGFYIQNAAGNPTTHGEPLRKGVWTPVEFELRDGPLPPFQITRVEAEASGWDFDSEVSDLRLILR
;
A
#
# COMPACT_ATOMS: atom_id res chain seq x y z
N LEU A 1 -2.02 -2.68 -16.27
CA LEU A 1 -1.10 -3.82 -16.08
C LEU A 1 -1.53 -4.71 -14.89
N VAL A 2 -2.13 -4.16 -13.87
CA VAL A 2 -2.66 -4.90 -12.70
C VAL A 2 -3.88 -5.70 -13.10
N THR A 3 -3.99 -6.93 -12.62
CA THR A 3 -5.15 -7.82 -12.81
C THR A 3 -5.96 -7.83 -11.52
N ASN A 4 -7.31 -7.82 -11.63
CA ASN A 4 -8.22 -7.82 -10.47
C ASN A 4 -7.86 -6.76 -9.41
N GLY A 5 -7.54 -5.55 -9.87
CA GLY A 5 -7.23 -4.43 -8.98
C GLY A 5 -8.47 -3.71 -8.45
N ASP A 6 -9.64 -4.06 -8.96
CA ASP A 6 -10.96 -3.71 -8.44
C ASP A 6 -11.49 -4.72 -7.42
N PHE A 7 -10.76 -5.82 -7.20
CA PHE A 7 -11.07 -6.91 -6.27
C PHE A 7 -12.45 -7.57 -6.47
N SER A 8 -13.06 -7.41 -7.62
CA SER A 8 -14.39 -7.96 -7.96
C SER A 8 -14.39 -9.48 -8.19
N ALA A 9 -13.22 -10.08 -8.35
CA ALA A 9 -13.04 -11.52 -8.48
C ALA A 9 -12.23 -12.08 -7.30
N ALA A 10 -12.18 -13.43 -7.19
CA ALA A 10 -11.36 -14.09 -6.17
C ALA A 10 -9.90 -13.64 -6.24
N THR A 11 -9.30 -13.40 -5.08
CA THR A 11 -7.93 -12.92 -4.96
C THR A 11 -6.88 -14.04 -5.04
N GLU A 12 -7.28 -15.30 -4.75
CA GLU A 12 -6.40 -16.45 -4.82
C GLU A 12 -5.76 -16.60 -6.21
N GLY A 13 -4.43 -16.78 -6.21
CA GLY A 13 -3.65 -16.91 -7.44
C GLY A 13 -3.34 -15.60 -8.15
N THR A 14 -4.01 -14.50 -7.78
CA THR A 14 -3.75 -13.16 -8.34
C THR A 14 -3.00 -12.27 -7.35
N TRP A 15 -3.44 -12.25 -6.10
CA TRP A 15 -2.82 -11.50 -5.02
C TRP A 15 -2.25 -12.45 -3.97
N LYS A 16 -1.02 -12.20 -3.54
CA LYS A 16 -0.39 -12.90 -2.43
C LYS A 16 -0.36 -11.98 -1.22
N VAL A 17 -0.89 -12.47 -0.10
CA VAL A 17 -0.88 -11.74 1.16
C VAL A 17 0.18 -12.32 2.09
N SER A 18 0.92 -11.45 2.77
CA SER A 18 1.92 -11.78 3.77
C SER A 18 1.82 -10.86 4.98
N VAL A 19 2.13 -11.40 6.14
CA VAL A 19 2.18 -10.68 7.43
C VAL A 19 3.61 -10.69 7.91
N ASP A 20 4.09 -9.54 8.39
CA ASP A 20 5.34 -9.41 9.14
C ASP A 20 5.03 -8.77 10.50
N GLN A 21 5.36 -9.46 11.57
CA GLN A 21 5.21 -8.99 12.95
C GLN A 21 6.51 -8.38 13.51
N GLY A 22 7.56 -8.31 12.70
CA GLY A 22 8.89 -7.90 13.15
C GLY A 22 9.45 -8.83 14.21
N GLY A 23 10.42 -8.32 14.97
CA GLY A 23 11.05 -9.06 16.09
C GLY A 23 10.42 -8.77 17.46
N ASP A 24 9.24 -8.18 17.52
CA ASP A 24 8.69 -7.55 18.72
C ASP A 24 7.96 -8.53 19.67
N GLY A 25 7.94 -9.81 19.35
CA GLY A 25 7.30 -10.84 20.16
C GLY A 25 5.83 -11.08 19.85
N PRO A 26 5.05 -11.72 20.73
CA PRO A 26 3.65 -12.04 20.48
C PRO A 26 2.84 -10.78 20.21
N SER A 27 2.18 -10.74 19.08
CA SER A 27 1.40 -9.62 18.59
C SER A 27 0.03 -10.12 18.14
N ILE A 28 -0.92 -9.20 18.01
CA ILE A 28 -2.21 -9.49 17.37
C ILE A 28 -1.96 -9.45 15.86
N ASP A 29 -2.31 -10.55 15.18
CA ASP A 29 -2.16 -10.66 13.75
C ASP A 29 -3.10 -9.70 13.02
N PRO A 30 -2.61 -8.99 12.01
CA PRO A 30 -3.49 -8.28 11.11
C PRO A 30 -4.28 -9.28 10.25
N ILE A 31 -5.46 -8.88 9.86
CA ILE A 31 -6.35 -9.65 8.98
C ILE A 31 -6.67 -8.87 7.72
N TRP A 32 -7.06 -9.59 6.68
CA TRP A 32 -7.50 -9.00 5.43
C TRP A 32 -8.72 -9.76 4.88
N ASP A 33 -9.53 -9.05 4.17
CA ASP A 33 -10.64 -9.61 3.40
C ASP A 33 -10.93 -8.73 2.17
N VAL A 34 -11.93 -9.12 1.39
CA VAL A 34 -12.51 -8.28 0.35
C VAL A 34 -13.89 -7.85 0.84
N THR A 35 -14.07 -6.55 1.00
CA THR A 35 -15.33 -5.95 1.44
C THR A 35 -16.08 -5.38 0.24
N ASN A 36 -17.42 -5.49 0.26
CA ASN A 36 -18.29 -4.76 -0.67
C ASN A 36 -18.88 -3.54 0.05
N THR A 37 -18.56 -2.36 -0.42
CA THR A 37 -19.00 -1.09 0.17
C THR A 37 -20.20 -0.48 -0.56
N GLY A 38 -20.93 -1.30 -1.31
CA GLY A 38 -22.17 -0.96 -2.01
C GLY A 38 -21.95 -0.53 -3.46
N ASP A 39 -20.94 0.27 -3.73
CA ASP A 39 -20.59 0.74 -5.08
C ASP A 39 -19.29 0.14 -5.63
N ARG A 40 -18.53 -0.55 -4.78
CA ARG A 40 -17.25 -1.19 -5.15
C ARG A 40 -16.86 -2.31 -4.23
N ASP A 41 -16.07 -3.24 -4.74
CA ASP A 41 -15.30 -4.18 -3.96
C ASP A 41 -13.94 -3.57 -3.62
N ALA A 42 -13.41 -3.88 -2.45
CA ALA A 42 -12.15 -3.33 -1.97
C ALA A 42 -11.36 -4.36 -1.17
N LEU A 43 -10.05 -4.37 -1.35
CA LEU A 43 -9.16 -5.03 -0.41
C LEU A 43 -9.14 -4.23 0.90
N HIS A 44 -9.48 -4.89 1.99
CA HIS A 44 -9.50 -4.34 3.34
C HIS A 44 -8.34 -4.91 4.14
N LEU A 45 -7.55 -4.05 4.73
CA LEU A 45 -6.39 -4.35 5.56
C LEU A 45 -6.67 -3.82 6.97
N PHE A 46 -6.67 -4.69 7.95
CA PHE A 46 -7.21 -4.37 9.26
C PHE A 46 -6.39 -4.99 10.40
N ARG A 47 -6.16 -4.20 11.45
CA ARG A 47 -5.60 -4.63 12.73
C ARG A 47 -6.11 -3.73 13.84
N THR A 48 -6.57 -4.34 14.94
CA THR A 48 -7.04 -3.61 16.12
C THR A 48 -6.67 -4.33 17.41
N GLY A 49 -6.64 -3.62 18.52
CA GLY A 49 -6.39 -4.18 19.85
C GLY A 49 -4.91 -4.36 20.17
N SER A 50 -4.00 -3.69 19.45
CA SER A 50 -2.56 -3.77 19.69
C SER A 50 -2.18 -3.35 21.13
N GLU A 51 -2.96 -2.45 21.75
CA GLU A 51 -2.76 -2.03 23.14
C GLU A 51 -2.96 -3.16 24.17
N PHE A 52 -3.66 -4.23 23.80
CA PHE A 52 -3.87 -5.42 24.64
C PHE A 52 -2.83 -6.52 24.37
N ALA A 53 -1.96 -6.37 23.38
CA ALA A 53 -0.93 -7.35 23.09
C ALA A 53 0.11 -7.40 24.20
N PRO A 54 0.50 -8.58 24.70
CA PRO A 54 1.54 -8.68 25.71
C PRO A 54 2.90 -8.35 25.12
N GLY A 55 3.61 -7.44 25.78
CA GLY A 55 4.96 -7.07 25.40
C GLY A 55 5.10 -5.65 24.87
N ARG A 56 6.33 -5.27 24.56
CA ARG A 56 6.66 -4.02 23.88
C ARG A 56 6.78 -4.28 22.39
N GLY A 57 6.47 -3.27 21.59
CA GLY A 57 6.55 -3.38 20.14
C GLY A 57 5.35 -4.12 19.58
N ASN A 58 4.35 -3.37 19.21
CA ASN A 58 3.12 -3.89 18.64
C ASN A 58 3.09 -3.68 17.12
N HIS A 59 4.28 -3.59 16.51
CA HIS A 59 4.38 -3.43 15.08
C HIS A 59 3.92 -4.69 14.35
N ALA A 60 3.14 -4.50 13.31
CA ALA A 60 2.90 -5.50 12.28
C ALA A 60 2.72 -4.81 10.93
N SER A 61 3.07 -5.50 9.86
CA SER A 61 2.69 -5.10 8.51
C SER A 61 1.92 -6.22 7.81
N LEU A 62 1.03 -5.81 6.94
CA LEU A 62 0.19 -6.66 6.12
C LEU A 62 0.33 -6.21 4.68
N THR A 63 0.91 -7.05 3.83
CA THR A 63 1.20 -6.71 2.44
C THR A 63 0.44 -7.63 1.50
N ALA A 64 -0.39 -7.04 0.65
CA ALA A 64 -0.97 -7.71 -0.51
C ALA A 64 -0.16 -7.34 -1.75
N SER A 65 0.36 -8.32 -2.45
CA SER A 65 1.27 -8.14 -3.58
C SER A 65 0.81 -8.89 -4.82
N GLN A 66 1.06 -8.30 -6.00
CA GLN A 66 0.89 -8.94 -7.29
C GLN A 66 2.20 -8.88 -8.07
N THR A 67 2.77 -10.04 -8.39
CA THR A 67 3.95 -10.14 -9.27
C THR A 67 3.52 -9.96 -10.72
N LEU A 68 4.16 -9.03 -11.40
CA LEU A 68 3.85 -8.69 -12.79
C LEU A 68 4.96 -9.15 -13.75
N ASN A 69 6.23 -8.92 -13.43
CA ASN A 69 7.41 -9.19 -14.26
C ASN A 69 7.23 -8.71 -15.72
N LYS A 70 6.66 -7.50 -15.87
CA LYS A 70 6.25 -6.96 -17.17
C LYS A 70 7.28 -5.97 -17.70
N ASN A 71 7.94 -6.30 -18.80
CA ASN A 71 8.76 -5.34 -19.55
C ASN A 71 7.86 -4.27 -20.16
N LEU A 72 8.31 -3.03 -20.06
CA LEU A 72 7.65 -1.89 -20.69
C LEU A 72 8.21 -1.68 -22.10
N PRO A 73 7.40 -1.17 -23.04
CA PRO A 73 7.93 -0.76 -24.34
C PRO A 73 8.90 0.41 -24.17
N ASP A 74 9.84 0.55 -25.09
CA ASP A 74 10.73 1.70 -25.14
C ASP A 74 10.68 2.29 -26.58
N PRO A 75 10.25 3.55 -26.74
CA PRO A 75 9.82 4.49 -25.71
C PRO A 75 8.36 4.30 -25.27
N TYR A 76 8.03 4.82 -24.09
CA TYR A 76 6.65 5.05 -23.63
C TYR A 76 6.51 6.49 -23.11
N SER A 77 5.30 7.03 -23.09
CA SER A 77 5.08 8.44 -22.76
C SER A 77 4.66 8.67 -21.31
N SER A 78 4.03 7.68 -20.66
CA SER A 78 3.49 7.82 -19.30
C SER A 78 3.31 6.44 -18.66
N LEU A 79 3.55 6.35 -17.35
CA LEU A 79 3.22 5.20 -16.52
C LEU A 79 2.58 5.70 -15.22
N LYS A 80 1.27 5.54 -15.11
CA LYS A 80 0.51 6.05 -13.96
C LYS A 80 0.05 4.93 -13.05
N LEU A 81 0.30 5.10 -11.74
CA LEU A 81 -0.39 4.36 -10.70
C LEU A 81 -1.67 5.12 -10.33
N GLN A 82 -2.81 4.44 -10.39
CA GLN A 82 -4.10 4.96 -9.96
C GLN A 82 -4.74 4.02 -8.95
N ALA A 83 -5.44 4.55 -7.97
CA ALA A 83 -6.25 3.78 -7.04
C ALA A 83 -7.36 4.65 -6.42
N GLN A 84 -8.32 3.97 -5.78
CA GLN A 84 -9.18 4.55 -4.77
C GLN A 84 -8.67 4.07 -3.41
N VAL A 85 -8.46 4.99 -2.49
CA VAL A 85 -7.92 4.70 -1.16
C VAL A 85 -8.82 5.26 -0.06
N ARG A 86 -8.92 4.55 1.06
CA ARG A 86 -9.64 4.99 2.26
C ARG A 86 -8.88 4.52 3.50
N VAL A 87 -8.73 5.41 4.48
CA VAL A 87 -8.20 5.09 5.81
C VAL A 87 -9.29 5.40 6.83
N ASN A 88 -9.71 4.37 7.58
CA ASN A 88 -10.76 4.43 8.59
C ASN A 88 -10.18 4.62 9.99
N GLU A 89 -9.05 3.95 10.30
CA GLU A 89 -8.38 4.05 11.60
C GLU A 89 -6.85 4.06 11.44
N GLN A 90 -6.20 4.76 12.37
CA GLN A 90 -4.75 4.89 12.46
C GLN A 90 -4.34 5.19 13.88
N SER A 91 -3.48 4.37 14.49
CA SER A 91 -2.97 4.62 15.84
C SER A 91 -1.66 5.41 15.84
N LEU A 92 -0.74 5.14 14.92
CA LEU A 92 0.51 5.88 14.81
C LEU A 92 0.29 7.27 14.21
N SER A 93 1.11 8.23 14.60
CA SER A 93 1.08 9.59 14.07
C SER A 93 1.87 9.66 12.75
N GLY A 94 1.24 10.19 11.70
CA GLY A 94 1.84 10.26 10.36
C GLY A 94 2.23 8.88 9.83
N GLY A 95 3.46 8.72 9.41
CA GLY A 95 4.08 7.44 9.01
C GLY A 95 4.97 6.83 10.07
N GLY A 96 4.65 7.03 11.36
CA GLY A 96 5.55 6.66 12.45
C GLY A 96 6.76 7.59 12.53
N TYR A 97 7.71 7.27 13.39
CA TYR A 97 8.89 8.11 13.62
C TYR A 97 9.84 8.15 12.40
N LEU A 98 9.90 7.05 11.64
CA LEU A 98 10.81 6.91 10.50
C LEU A 98 10.15 7.18 9.13
N ASP A 99 8.91 7.64 9.11
CA ASP A 99 8.15 7.88 7.85
C ASP A 99 7.94 6.59 7.01
N THR A 100 7.81 5.43 7.66
CA THR A 100 7.72 4.12 7.00
C THR A 100 6.52 3.27 7.42
N GLU A 101 5.71 3.74 8.38
CA GLU A 101 4.62 2.97 9.00
C GLU A 101 3.29 3.69 8.80
N TYR A 102 2.74 3.57 7.61
CA TYR A 102 1.44 4.18 7.28
C TYR A 102 0.31 3.15 7.34
N PRO A 103 -0.91 3.56 7.72
CA PRO A 103 -2.07 2.67 7.71
C PRO A 103 -2.43 2.15 6.32
N LEU A 104 -1.95 2.82 5.28
CA LEU A 104 -2.00 2.35 3.90
C LEU A 104 -0.81 2.90 3.11
N MET A 105 -0.16 2.04 2.36
CA MET A 105 0.90 2.38 1.40
C MET A 105 0.62 1.70 0.07
N LEU A 106 0.92 2.39 -1.02
CA LEU A 106 0.99 1.81 -2.35
C LEU A 106 2.45 1.78 -2.80
N ARG A 107 2.90 0.63 -3.32
CA ARG A 107 4.28 0.42 -3.76
C ARG A 107 4.32 -0.14 -5.17
N VAL A 108 5.33 0.25 -5.92
CA VAL A 108 5.68 -0.33 -7.22
C VAL A 108 7.16 -0.65 -7.20
N VAL A 109 7.49 -1.92 -7.31
CA VAL A 109 8.87 -2.38 -7.46
C VAL A 109 9.15 -2.59 -8.93
N TYR A 110 10.27 -2.04 -9.39
CA TYR A 110 10.61 -2.06 -10.81
C TYR A 110 12.13 -2.15 -11.02
N LYS A 111 12.53 -2.51 -12.25
CA LYS A 111 13.92 -2.40 -12.69
C LYS A 111 14.06 -1.26 -13.68
N ASP A 112 15.17 -0.56 -13.59
CA ASP A 112 15.59 0.41 -14.58
C ASP A 112 16.17 -0.25 -15.84
N ALA A 113 16.61 0.55 -16.82
CA ALA A 113 17.22 0.07 -18.05
C ALA A 113 18.56 -0.67 -17.84
N TYR A 114 19.19 -0.51 -16.69
CA TYR A 114 20.43 -1.21 -16.31
C TYR A 114 20.18 -2.51 -15.56
N GLY A 115 18.92 -2.81 -15.24
CA GLY A 115 18.52 -4.00 -14.51
C GLY A 115 18.59 -3.85 -12.99
N SER A 116 18.92 -2.65 -12.48
CA SER A 116 18.90 -2.38 -11.04
C SER A 116 17.47 -2.26 -10.52
N GLU A 117 17.20 -2.84 -9.37
CA GLU A 117 15.88 -2.80 -8.73
C GLU A 117 15.71 -1.51 -7.95
N HIS A 118 14.55 -0.90 -8.10
CA HIS A 118 14.11 0.30 -7.43
C HIS A 118 12.70 0.12 -6.88
N GLU A 119 12.35 0.99 -5.95
CA GLU A 119 11.01 1.06 -5.36
C GLU A 119 10.49 2.49 -5.44
N TRP A 120 9.26 2.63 -5.88
CA TRP A 120 8.45 3.83 -5.71
C TRP A 120 7.33 3.53 -4.73
N TRP A 121 7.04 4.44 -3.79
CA TRP A 121 5.92 4.26 -2.87
C TRP A 121 5.35 5.57 -2.33
N ARG A 122 4.09 5.51 -1.87
CA ARG A 122 3.39 6.57 -1.14
C ARG A 122 2.58 5.97 -0.02
N GLY A 123 2.68 6.61 1.17
CA GLY A 123 1.86 6.33 2.34
C GLY A 123 0.68 7.29 2.43
N PHE A 124 -0.38 6.86 3.09
CA PHE A 124 -1.59 7.66 3.32
C PHE A 124 -1.89 7.69 4.81
N TYR A 125 -2.26 8.86 5.35
CA TYR A 125 -2.53 9.03 6.77
C TYR A 125 -3.71 9.99 7.02
N ILE A 126 -4.38 9.86 8.17
CA ILE A 126 -5.53 10.69 8.57
C ILE A 126 -5.23 11.59 9.75
N GLN A 127 -4.10 11.39 10.43
CA GLN A 127 -3.66 12.24 11.54
C GLN A 127 -2.13 12.23 11.68
N ASN A 128 -1.59 13.33 12.15
CA ASN A 128 -0.16 13.48 12.50
C ASN A 128 -0.01 14.37 13.73
N ALA A 129 -0.60 13.97 14.85
CA ALA A 129 -0.64 14.76 16.08
C ALA A 129 0.75 14.96 16.71
N ALA A 130 1.68 14.02 16.51
CA ALA A 130 3.06 14.12 17.00
C ALA A 130 3.96 14.98 16.10
N GLY A 131 3.51 15.36 14.89
CA GLY A 131 4.32 16.13 13.95
C GLY A 131 5.49 15.34 13.37
N ASN A 132 5.33 14.03 13.19
CA ASN A 132 6.36 13.18 12.59
C ASN A 132 6.63 13.59 11.13
N PRO A 133 7.81 13.26 10.57
CA PRO A 133 8.08 13.41 9.15
C PRO A 133 7.03 12.65 8.32
N THR A 134 6.57 13.27 7.22
CA THR A 134 5.64 12.66 6.27
C THR A 134 6.05 12.98 4.83
N THR A 135 7.34 12.82 4.55
CA THR A 135 7.92 13.11 3.22
C THR A 135 7.30 12.25 2.12
N HIS A 136 6.94 11.02 2.46
CA HIS A 136 6.28 10.09 1.54
C HIS A 136 4.77 9.97 1.80
N GLY A 137 4.23 10.77 2.71
CA GLY A 137 2.85 10.68 3.16
C GLY A 137 1.93 11.70 2.53
N GLU A 138 0.74 11.25 2.15
CA GLU A 138 -0.38 12.08 1.68
C GLU A 138 -1.49 12.10 2.73
N PRO A 139 -1.93 13.28 3.21
CA PRO A 139 -3.02 13.37 4.17
C PRO A 139 -4.37 13.07 3.52
N LEU A 140 -5.17 12.24 4.16
CA LEU A 140 -6.53 11.91 3.75
C LEU A 140 -7.56 12.40 4.79
N ARG A 141 -8.81 12.48 4.35
CA ARG A 141 -9.94 12.62 5.28
C ARG A 141 -10.37 11.23 5.75
N LYS A 142 -10.46 11.06 7.10
CA LYS A 142 -10.89 9.81 7.73
C LYS A 142 -12.19 9.28 7.10
N GLY A 143 -12.18 8.01 6.70
CA GLY A 143 -13.34 7.28 6.20
C GLY A 143 -13.84 7.72 4.81
N VAL A 144 -13.09 8.56 4.09
CA VAL A 144 -13.51 9.08 2.79
C VAL A 144 -12.71 8.43 1.67
N TRP A 145 -13.40 7.81 0.71
CA TRP A 145 -12.80 7.35 -0.53
C TRP A 145 -12.16 8.51 -1.30
N THR A 146 -10.88 8.37 -1.59
CA THR A 146 -10.07 9.40 -2.24
C THR A 146 -9.40 8.81 -3.47
N PRO A 147 -9.66 9.36 -4.67
CA PRO A 147 -8.91 8.96 -5.86
C PRO A 147 -7.48 9.50 -5.78
N VAL A 148 -6.52 8.64 -6.10
CA VAL A 148 -5.11 9.00 -6.17
C VAL A 148 -4.52 8.63 -7.53
N GLU A 149 -3.60 9.46 -8.02
CA GLU A 149 -2.88 9.24 -9.28
C GLU A 149 -1.45 9.74 -9.14
N PHE A 150 -0.47 8.92 -9.55
CA PHE A 150 0.94 9.25 -9.52
C PHE A 150 1.61 8.88 -10.84
N GLU A 151 2.37 9.80 -11.42
CA GLU A 151 3.23 9.53 -12.58
C GLU A 151 4.55 8.92 -12.11
N LEU A 152 4.89 7.74 -12.61
CA LEU A 152 6.08 6.99 -12.19
C LEU A 152 7.26 7.18 -13.15
N ARG A 153 7.02 7.69 -14.35
CA ARG A 153 8.06 7.88 -15.38
C ARG A 153 8.99 9.05 -15.06
N ASP A 154 8.50 10.07 -14.36
CA ASP A 154 9.21 11.35 -14.17
C ASP A 154 10.34 11.28 -13.13
N GLY A 155 10.60 10.12 -12.55
CA GLY A 155 11.73 9.88 -11.66
C GLY A 155 13.08 9.90 -12.39
N PRO A 156 14.20 10.04 -11.65
CA PRO A 156 15.55 10.06 -12.24
C PRO A 156 15.93 8.74 -12.90
N LEU A 157 15.31 7.64 -12.53
CA LEU A 157 15.50 6.29 -13.06
C LEU A 157 14.14 5.71 -13.42
N PRO A 158 13.63 5.97 -14.63
CA PRO A 158 12.30 5.52 -15.03
C PRO A 158 12.22 4.00 -15.10
N PRO A 159 11.03 3.42 -14.79
CA PRO A 159 10.79 1.99 -14.90
C PRO A 159 11.03 1.46 -16.32
N PHE A 160 11.76 0.35 -16.44
CA PHE A 160 11.93 -0.43 -17.65
C PHE A 160 11.20 -1.78 -17.57
N GLN A 161 11.15 -2.37 -16.38
CA GLN A 161 10.37 -3.57 -16.08
C GLN A 161 9.65 -3.39 -14.76
N ILE A 162 8.33 -3.56 -14.75
CA ILE A 162 7.58 -3.64 -13.49
C ILE A 162 7.68 -5.06 -12.96
N THR A 163 8.24 -5.23 -11.76
CA THR A 163 8.36 -6.54 -11.11
C THR A 163 7.14 -6.84 -10.24
N ARG A 164 6.67 -5.86 -9.47
CA ARG A 164 5.61 -6.09 -8.47
C ARG A 164 4.84 -4.80 -8.16
N VAL A 165 3.57 -4.93 -7.83
CA VAL A 165 2.75 -3.89 -7.22
C VAL A 165 2.24 -4.38 -5.88
N GLU A 166 2.13 -3.48 -4.89
CA GLU A 166 1.72 -3.82 -3.53
C GLU A 166 0.79 -2.76 -2.94
N ALA A 167 -0.13 -3.26 -2.10
CA ALA A 167 -0.84 -2.47 -1.11
C ALA A 167 -0.43 -3.01 0.27
N GLU A 168 0.04 -2.14 1.14
CA GLU A 168 0.55 -2.50 2.47
C GLU A 168 -0.08 -1.61 3.52
N ALA A 169 -0.38 -2.17 4.68
CA ALA A 169 -0.70 -1.45 5.91
C ALA A 169 0.35 -1.80 6.96
N SER A 170 0.88 -0.80 7.67
CA SER A 170 1.96 -0.97 8.63
C SER A 170 1.76 -0.07 9.85
N GLY A 171 2.11 -0.58 11.01
CA GLY A 171 2.01 0.14 12.27
C GLY A 171 1.42 -0.71 13.39
N TRP A 172 0.76 -0.07 14.37
CA TRP A 172 0.14 -0.73 15.50
C TRP A 172 -1.30 -1.14 15.18
N ASP A 173 -2.24 -0.19 15.14
CA ASP A 173 -3.59 -0.41 14.67
C ASP A 173 -3.85 0.37 13.40
N PHE A 174 -4.55 -0.27 12.48
CA PHE A 174 -4.91 0.32 11.20
C PHE A 174 -6.20 -0.32 10.67
N ASP A 175 -6.94 0.46 9.92
CA ASP A 175 -8.10 0.02 9.16
C ASP A 175 -8.12 0.81 7.85
N SER A 176 -7.87 0.13 6.75
CA SER A 176 -7.66 0.77 5.45
C SER A 176 -8.18 -0.09 4.32
N GLU A 177 -8.57 0.58 3.25
CA GLU A 177 -9.11 -0.08 2.07
C GLU A 177 -8.52 0.50 0.80
N VAL A 178 -8.33 -0.36 -0.18
CA VAL A 178 -7.91 0.00 -1.54
C VAL A 178 -8.79 -0.68 -2.57
N SER A 179 -9.14 0.05 -3.62
CA SER A 179 -9.87 -0.44 -4.77
C SER A 179 -9.37 0.22 -6.05
N ASP A 180 -9.75 -0.33 -7.20
CA ASP A 180 -9.40 0.22 -8.52
C ASP A 180 -7.90 0.44 -8.73
N LEU A 181 -7.06 -0.40 -8.13
CA LEU A 181 -5.61 -0.30 -8.25
C LEU A 181 -5.17 -0.65 -9.67
N ARG A 182 -4.61 0.31 -10.37
CA ARG A 182 -4.25 0.22 -11.79
C ARG A 182 -2.86 0.77 -12.07
N LEU A 183 -2.11 0.09 -12.93
CA LEU A 183 -0.94 0.64 -13.61
C LEU A 183 -1.30 0.85 -15.08
N ILE A 184 -1.33 2.09 -15.51
CA ILE A 184 -1.74 2.53 -16.84
C ILE A 184 -0.51 3.01 -17.60
N LEU A 185 -0.21 2.32 -18.69
CA LEU A 185 0.89 2.63 -19.59
C LEU A 185 0.34 3.31 -20.86
N ARG A 186 1.04 4.35 -21.34
CA ARG A 186 0.76 5.04 -22.60
C ARG A 186 2.02 5.31 -23.38
#